data_b5176d00ec7d1b55210a6373288985b4
#
_entry.id   b5176d00ec7d1b55210a6373288985b4
#
_cell.length_a   1.000
_cell.length_b   1.000
_cell.length_c   1.000
_cell.angle_alpha   90.00
_cell.angle_beta   90.00
_cell.angle_gamma   90.00
#
_symmetry.space_group_name_H-M   'P 1'
#
loop_
_entity.id
_entity.type
_entity.pdbx_description
1 polymer ?
#
loop_
_entity_poly.entity_id
_entity_poly.type
_entity_poly.pdbx_seq_one_letter_code
_entity_poly.pdbx_strand_id
1 'polypeptide(L)'
;MRRDVARLTMENLTLVKNAIHRSDEPRHFMTFKYPGHDIAAIYKGIEIARSGNALRLHEVGRDIYDPVVYFPKEDIHMEWLSKTAKTTHCPLKGDTQYFDVKLDRYSVRDAAWCYDRPIESADALKDYIAFDSSIVRIVEFSDTVSDS
;
A
#
# COMPACT_ATOMS: atom_id res chain seq x y z
N MET A 1 -22.07 31.20 -10.85
CA MET A 1 -22.40 29.77 -11.03
C MET A 1 -21.20 28.88 -10.74
N ARG A 2 -20.17 29.01 -11.53
CA ARG A 2 -18.99 28.15 -11.36
C ARG A 2 -18.39 28.26 -9.98
N ARG A 3 -18.24 29.48 -9.47
CA ARG A 3 -17.70 29.71 -8.15
C ARG A 3 -18.58 29.07 -7.07
N ASP A 4 -19.89 29.16 -7.26
CA ASP A 4 -20.82 28.60 -6.29
C ASP A 4 -20.75 27.09 -6.26
N VAL A 5 -20.55 26.47 -7.41
CA VAL A 5 -20.42 25.01 -7.49
C VAL A 5 -19.20 24.57 -6.69
N ALA A 6 -18.06 25.26 -6.87
CA ALA A 6 -16.85 24.88 -6.15
C ALA A 6 -17.03 25.03 -4.64
N ARG A 7 -17.66 26.12 -4.22
CA ARG A 7 -17.90 26.35 -2.79
C ARG A 7 -18.86 25.32 -2.22
N LEU A 8 -19.92 25.00 -2.94
CA LEU A 8 -20.88 24.00 -2.49
C LEU A 8 -20.20 22.64 -2.33
N THR A 9 -19.28 22.30 -3.24
CA THR A 9 -18.53 21.06 -3.13
C THR A 9 -17.78 20.99 -1.82
N MET A 10 -17.10 22.07 -1.44
CA MET A 10 -16.36 22.10 -0.19
C MET A 10 -17.26 22.09 1.03
N GLU A 11 -18.33 22.90 0.99
CA GLU A 11 -19.24 23.04 2.13
C GLU A 11 -20.06 21.79 2.39
N ASN A 12 -20.37 21.04 1.33
CA ASN A 12 -21.22 19.84 1.44
C ASN A 12 -20.42 18.55 1.43
N LEU A 13 -19.11 18.65 1.48
CA LEU A 13 -18.25 17.48 1.46
C LEU A 13 -18.39 16.73 2.77
N THR A 14 -18.75 15.43 2.68
CA THR A 14 -18.83 14.57 3.84
C THR A 14 -17.57 13.73 3.92
N LEU A 15 -16.85 13.86 5.00
CA LEU A 15 -15.63 13.09 5.20
C LEU A 15 -15.98 11.65 5.60
N VAL A 16 -15.20 10.70 5.11
CA VAL A 16 -15.38 9.30 5.45
C VAL A 16 -14.88 9.09 6.87
N LYS A 17 -15.71 8.47 7.69
CA LYS A 17 -15.35 8.18 9.08
C LYS A 17 -14.17 7.21 9.12
N ASN A 18 -13.22 7.51 9.99
CA ASN A 18 -12.01 6.69 10.19
C ASN A 18 -11.10 6.61 8.96
N ALA A 19 -11.22 7.58 8.07
CA ALA A 19 -10.32 7.71 6.92
C ALA A 19 -9.41 8.91 7.12
N ILE A 20 -8.27 8.87 6.44
CA ILE A 20 -7.31 9.96 6.45
C ILE A 20 -7.51 10.76 5.17
N HIS A 21 -7.93 12.00 5.32
CA HIS A 21 -8.20 12.88 4.20
C HIS A 21 -7.05 13.86 4.01
N ARG A 22 -6.69 14.10 2.75
CA ARG A 22 -5.72 15.12 2.40
C ARG A 22 -6.32 16.49 2.73
N SER A 23 -5.59 17.32 3.47
CA SER A 23 -6.14 18.58 3.98
C SER A 23 -6.44 19.60 2.88
N ASP A 24 -5.65 19.61 1.81
CA ASP A 24 -5.83 20.54 0.70
C ASP A 24 -6.74 19.99 -0.41
N GLU A 25 -7.07 18.71 -0.35
CA GLU A 25 -7.99 18.08 -1.30
C GLU A 25 -8.67 16.91 -0.61
N PRO A 26 -9.72 17.17 0.21
CA PRO A 26 -10.33 16.12 1.03
C PRO A 26 -10.97 14.97 0.25
N ARG A 27 -11.18 15.12 -1.05
CA ARG A 27 -11.67 14.03 -1.88
C ARG A 27 -10.60 12.97 -2.15
N HIS A 28 -9.35 13.27 -1.81
CA HIS A 28 -8.26 12.32 -1.82
C HIS A 28 -8.09 11.82 -0.39
N PHE A 29 -8.42 10.55 -0.15
CA PHE A 29 -8.39 9.96 1.18
C PHE A 29 -8.00 8.50 1.14
N MET A 30 -7.65 7.95 2.30
CA MET A 30 -7.25 6.56 2.43
C MET A 30 -7.67 6.03 3.79
N THR A 31 -7.76 4.71 3.88
CA THR A 31 -7.96 4.03 5.14
C THR A 31 -7.11 2.77 5.19
N PHE A 32 -6.72 2.38 6.40
CA PHE A 32 -5.91 1.19 6.63
C PHE A 32 -6.76 0.13 7.32
N LYS A 33 -6.60 -1.12 6.88
CA LYS A 33 -7.26 -2.25 7.51
C LYS A 33 -6.24 -3.37 7.71
N TYR A 34 -6.42 -4.11 8.79
CA TYR A 34 -5.61 -5.29 9.08
C TYR A 34 -6.50 -6.51 8.88
N PRO A 35 -6.31 -7.26 7.79
CA PRO A 35 -7.20 -8.39 7.48
C PRO A 35 -7.23 -9.48 8.55
N GLY A 36 -6.12 -9.68 9.26
CA GLY A 36 -6.09 -10.63 10.37
C GLY A 36 -5.93 -12.09 9.94
N HIS A 37 -5.56 -12.32 8.69
CA HIS A 37 -5.21 -13.66 8.17
C HIS A 37 -3.91 -13.57 7.39
N ASP A 38 -3.30 -14.72 7.11
CA ASP A 38 -2.04 -14.75 6.40
C ASP A 38 -2.20 -14.29 4.96
N ILE A 39 -1.24 -13.49 4.52
CA ILE A 39 -1.11 -13.05 3.15
C ILE A 39 0.33 -13.30 2.73
N ALA A 40 0.54 -13.77 1.51
CA ALA A 40 1.88 -14.02 0.98
C ALA A 40 2.11 -13.25 -0.30
N ALA A 41 3.38 -12.91 -0.54
CA ALA A 41 3.86 -12.34 -1.79
C ALA A 41 4.76 -13.37 -2.45
N ILE A 42 4.42 -13.76 -3.69
CA ILE A 42 5.09 -14.85 -4.39
C ILE A 42 5.59 -14.36 -5.74
N TYR A 43 6.87 -14.56 -6.00
CA TYR A 43 7.47 -14.22 -7.28
C TYR A 43 8.15 -15.46 -7.84
N LYS A 44 7.77 -15.84 -9.07
CA LYS A 44 8.33 -17.03 -9.72
C LYS A 44 8.22 -18.28 -8.85
N GLY A 45 7.10 -18.43 -8.16
CA GLY A 45 6.84 -19.57 -7.31
C GLY A 45 7.53 -19.54 -5.96
N ILE A 46 8.26 -18.47 -5.67
CA ILE A 46 9.02 -18.35 -4.41
C ILE A 46 8.33 -17.34 -3.51
N GLU A 47 8.06 -17.74 -2.28
CA GLU A 47 7.42 -16.88 -1.29
C GLU A 47 8.45 -15.93 -0.72
N ILE A 48 8.32 -14.63 -1.06
CA ILE A 48 9.26 -13.61 -0.62
C ILE A 48 8.79 -12.90 0.64
N ALA A 49 7.52 -13.02 0.96
CA ALA A 49 6.95 -12.48 2.19
C ALA A 49 5.74 -13.28 2.57
N ARG A 50 5.50 -13.40 3.87
CA ARG A 50 4.26 -13.98 4.41
C ARG A 50 4.02 -13.43 5.78
N SER A 51 2.82 -12.92 6.02
CA SER A 51 2.51 -12.26 7.29
C SER A 51 1.04 -12.39 7.63
N GLY A 52 0.76 -12.59 8.92
CA GLY A 52 -0.57 -12.46 9.49
C GLY A 52 -0.84 -11.03 9.96
N ASN A 53 0.15 -10.14 9.82
CA ASN A 53 0.07 -8.75 10.26
C ASN A 53 0.16 -7.77 9.09
N ALA A 54 -0.15 -8.22 7.90
CA ALA A 54 -0.15 -7.35 6.72
C ALA A 54 -1.25 -6.29 6.86
N LEU A 55 -1.00 -5.16 6.23
CA LEU A 55 -1.91 -4.02 6.24
C LEU A 55 -2.43 -3.81 4.83
N ARG A 56 -3.75 -3.61 4.71
CA ARG A 56 -4.36 -3.30 3.43
C ARG A 56 -4.74 -1.83 3.37
N LEU A 57 -4.22 -1.15 2.35
CA LEU A 57 -4.51 0.26 2.12
C LEU A 57 -5.60 0.38 1.06
N HIS A 58 -6.65 1.11 1.39
CA HIS A 58 -7.70 1.50 0.45
C HIS A 58 -7.58 3.00 0.22
N GLU A 59 -7.52 3.39 -1.04
CA GLU A 59 -7.31 4.79 -1.38
C GLU A 59 -8.23 5.23 -2.50
N VAL A 60 -8.76 6.44 -2.38
CA VAL A 60 -9.56 7.11 -3.40
C VAL A 60 -8.90 8.45 -3.68
N GLY A 61 -8.63 8.72 -4.94
CA GLY A 61 -8.08 9.99 -5.39
C GLY A 61 -8.82 10.41 -6.64
N ARG A 62 -8.12 10.45 -7.76
CA ARG A 62 -8.77 10.68 -9.05
C ARG A 62 -9.60 9.48 -9.47
N ASP A 63 -9.34 8.36 -8.85
CA ASP A 63 -9.99 7.09 -9.14
C ASP A 63 -10.14 6.34 -7.83
N ILE A 64 -10.85 5.23 -7.88
CA ILE A 64 -10.89 4.28 -6.78
C ILE A 64 -9.80 3.27 -7.10
N TYR A 65 -8.68 3.35 -6.37
CA TYR A 65 -7.53 2.51 -6.66
C TYR A 65 -7.74 1.11 -6.09
N ASP A 66 -7.14 0.12 -6.75
CA ASP A 66 -7.14 -1.23 -6.20
C ASP A 66 -6.43 -1.24 -4.85
N PRO A 67 -6.93 -2.01 -3.89
CA PRO A 67 -6.28 -2.09 -2.59
C PRO A 67 -4.85 -2.60 -2.71
N VAL A 68 -3.97 -2.05 -1.87
CA VAL A 68 -2.56 -2.42 -1.85
C VAL A 68 -2.25 -3.07 -0.51
N VAL A 69 -1.58 -4.22 -0.55
CA VAL A 69 -1.17 -4.93 0.66
C VAL A 69 0.27 -4.55 0.99
N TYR A 70 0.50 -4.16 2.24
CA TYR A 70 1.81 -3.83 2.76
C TYR A 70 2.21 -4.88 3.79
N PHE A 71 3.43 -5.37 3.71
CA PHE A 71 3.96 -6.40 4.60
C PHE A 71 4.95 -5.78 5.57
N PRO A 72 4.91 -6.14 6.86
CA PRO A 72 5.93 -5.67 7.79
C PRO A 72 7.29 -6.24 7.38
N LYS A 73 8.34 -5.43 7.49
CA LYS A 73 9.69 -5.82 7.05
C LYS A 73 10.16 -7.11 7.69
N GLU A 74 9.79 -7.34 8.94
CA GLU A 74 10.19 -8.55 9.68
C GLU A 74 9.65 -9.84 9.07
N ASP A 75 8.60 -9.75 8.25
CA ASP A 75 7.98 -10.90 7.62
C ASP A 75 8.35 -11.01 6.13
N ILE A 76 9.38 -10.31 5.72
CA ILE A 76 9.88 -10.29 4.34
C ILE A 76 11.30 -10.83 4.32
N HIS A 77 11.63 -11.59 3.28
CA HIS A 77 13.02 -11.98 3.02
C HIS A 77 13.76 -10.76 2.45
N MET A 78 14.19 -9.87 3.33
CA MET A 78 14.81 -8.61 2.94
C MET A 78 16.11 -8.79 2.17
N GLU A 79 16.77 -9.93 2.32
CA GLU A 79 17.99 -10.23 1.58
C GLU A 79 17.76 -10.30 0.07
N TRP A 80 16.50 -10.46 -0.34
CA TRP A 80 16.15 -10.52 -1.76
C TRP A 80 15.72 -9.15 -2.32
N LEU A 81 15.75 -8.12 -1.50
CA LEU A 81 15.38 -6.77 -1.90
C LEU A 81 16.59 -5.86 -1.91
N SER A 82 16.76 -5.10 -2.98
CA SER A 82 17.84 -4.11 -3.13
C SER A 82 17.27 -2.76 -3.41
N LYS A 83 17.69 -1.75 -2.67
CA LYS A 83 17.23 -0.38 -2.88
C LYS A 83 17.64 0.12 -4.27
N THR A 84 16.78 0.89 -4.89
CA THR A 84 17.04 1.53 -6.18
C THR A 84 17.03 3.04 -6.04
N ALA A 85 17.39 3.72 -7.12
CA ALA A 85 17.39 5.19 -7.13
C ALA A 85 16.01 5.77 -7.40
N LYS A 86 15.04 4.93 -7.75
CA LYS A 86 13.70 5.42 -8.05
C LYS A 86 12.99 5.92 -6.81
N THR A 87 12.32 7.05 -6.94
CA THR A 87 11.46 7.59 -5.90
C THR A 87 10.28 8.29 -6.56
N THR A 88 9.15 8.26 -5.88
CA THR A 88 7.95 9.00 -6.29
C THR A 88 7.41 9.72 -5.06
N HIS A 89 6.52 10.67 -5.29
CA HIS A 89 5.94 11.45 -4.20
C HIS A 89 4.42 11.29 -4.19
N CYS A 90 3.88 11.04 -3.00
CA CYS A 90 2.44 11.02 -2.79
C CYS A 90 2.10 12.08 -1.76
N PRO A 91 1.23 13.06 -2.08
CA PRO A 91 0.90 14.10 -1.11
C PRO A 91 0.17 13.59 0.13
N LEU A 92 -0.34 12.37 0.08
CA LEU A 92 -1.03 11.77 1.21
C LEU A 92 -0.11 10.88 2.05
N LYS A 93 0.96 10.33 1.46
CA LYS A 93 1.81 9.34 2.12
C LYS A 93 3.27 9.76 2.27
N GLY A 94 3.81 10.52 1.33
CA GLY A 94 5.20 10.95 1.37
C GLY A 94 6.01 10.44 0.19
N ASP A 95 7.33 10.39 0.36
CA ASP A 95 8.23 9.93 -0.69
C ASP A 95 8.47 8.43 -0.56
N THR A 96 8.55 7.76 -1.70
CA THR A 96 8.79 6.32 -1.75
C THR A 96 10.28 6.00 -1.85
N GLN A 97 10.61 4.80 -1.38
CA GLN A 97 11.87 4.11 -1.67
C GLN A 97 11.51 2.84 -2.42
N TYR A 98 12.05 2.65 -3.63
CA TYR A 98 11.79 1.44 -4.42
C TYR A 98 12.89 0.41 -4.23
N PHE A 99 12.53 -0.85 -4.52
CA PHE A 99 13.44 -1.99 -4.42
C PHE A 99 13.31 -2.87 -5.66
N ASP A 100 14.45 -3.42 -6.08
CA ASP A 100 14.46 -4.56 -6.98
C ASP A 100 14.23 -5.82 -6.15
N VAL A 101 13.63 -6.82 -6.77
CA VAL A 101 13.54 -8.16 -6.17
C VAL A 101 14.53 -9.03 -6.92
N LYS A 102 15.48 -9.63 -6.19
CA LYS A 102 16.56 -10.44 -6.76
C LYS A 102 16.60 -11.81 -6.11
N LEU A 103 16.21 -12.80 -6.86
CA LEU A 103 16.35 -14.21 -6.49
C LEU A 103 17.56 -14.80 -7.22
N ASP A 104 17.88 -16.05 -6.96
CA ASP A 104 19.04 -16.68 -7.57
C ASP A 104 19.00 -16.62 -9.10
N ARG A 105 17.85 -16.92 -9.69
CA ARG A 105 17.71 -17.01 -11.14
C ARG A 105 16.93 -15.87 -11.77
N TYR A 106 16.20 -15.12 -10.96
CA TYR A 106 15.26 -14.14 -11.48
C TYR A 106 15.46 -12.83 -10.76
N SER A 107 15.38 -11.75 -11.50
CA SER A 107 15.33 -10.44 -10.88
C SER A 107 14.33 -9.58 -11.62
N VAL A 108 13.76 -8.62 -10.91
CA VAL A 108 12.84 -7.65 -11.48
C VAL A 108 13.10 -6.31 -10.82
N ARG A 109 13.10 -5.26 -11.64
CA ARG A 109 13.44 -3.92 -11.20
C ARG A 109 12.22 -3.22 -10.63
N ASP A 110 12.43 -2.46 -9.55
CA ASP A 110 11.44 -1.55 -8.98
C ASP A 110 10.11 -2.26 -8.68
N ALA A 111 10.20 -3.48 -8.18
CA ALA A 111 9.02 -4.32 -7.97
C ALA A 111 8.41 -4.17 -6.57
N ALA A 112 9.05 -3.42 -5.69
CA ALA A 112 8.55 -3.18 -4.35
C ALA A 112 8.84 -1.74 -3.94
N TRP A 113 8.08 -1.24 -2.97
CA TRP A 113 8.30 0.12 -2.47
C TRP A 113 7.87 0.24 -1.02
N CYS A 114 8.42 1.25 -0.35
CA CYS A 114 8.00 1.61 0.99
C CYS A 114 8.00 3.14 1.13
N TYR A 115 7.47 3.61 2.23
CA TYR A 115 7.52 5.01 2.63
C TYR A 115 8.40 5.09 3.87
N ASP A 116 9.73 5.27 3.67
CA ASP A 116 10.71 5.29 4.77
C ASP A 116 10.40 6.36 5.80
N ARG A 117 10.02 7.52 5.29
CA ARG A 117 9.66 8.67 6.11
C ARG A 117 8.29 9.14 5.67
N PRO A 118 7.25 8.43 6.07
CA PRO A 118 5.90 8.81 5.67
C PRO A 118 5.50 10.13 6.30
N ILE A 119 4.55 10.80 5.66
CA ILE A 119 3.88 11.94 6.27
C ILE A 119 3.22 11.43 7.57
N GLU A 120 3.15 12.29 8.58
CA GLU A 120 2.67 11.90 9.91
C GLU A 120 1.36 11.11 9.85
N SER A 121 0.40 11.56 9.04
CA SER A 121 -0.89 10.87 8.92
C SER A 121 -0.78 9.49 8.29
N ALA A 122 0.33 9.17 7.65
CA ALA A 122 0.58 7.87 7.03
C ALA A 122 1.59 7.04 7.83
N ASP A 123 1.82 7.38 9.07
CA ASP A 123 2.84 6.74 9.90
C ASP A 123 2.64 5.23 10.04
N ALA A 124 1.41 4.75 9.88
CA ALA A 124 1.12 3.32 9.92
C ALA A 124 1.89 2.54 8.84
N LEU A 125 2.32 3.20 7.76
CA LEU A 125 3.07 2.55 6.68
C LEU A 125 4.56 2.40 6.96
N LYS A 126 5.06 3.04 8.01
CA LYS A 126 6.47 2.96 8.34
C LYS A 126 6.85 1.50 8.61
N ASP A 127 7.98 1.07 8.07
CA ASP A 127 8.49 -0.29 8.21
C ASP A 127 7.63 -1.36 7.53
N TYR A 128 6.81 -0.95 6.58
CA TYR A 128 6.03 -1.85 5.73
C TYR A 128 6.45 -1.68 4.27
N ILE A 129 6.39 -2.76 3.51
CA ILE A 129 6.75 -2.78 2.09
C ILE A 129 5.61 -3.38 1.29
N ALA A 130 5.30 -2.74 0.16
CA ALA A 130 4.33 -3.25 -0.81
C ALA A 130 5.07 -3.80 -2.03
N PHE A 131 4.43 -4.70 -2.74
CA PHE A 131 4.95 -5.28 -3.98
C PHE A 131 4.01 -4.93 -5.14
N ASP A 132 4.59 -4.76 -6.32
CA ASP A 132 3.82 -4.52 -7.53
C ASP A 132 3.04 -5.79 -7.86
N SER A 133 1.73 -5.76 -7.69
CA SER A 133 0.88 -6.93 -7.84
C SER A 133 0.74 -7.40 -9.29
N SER A 134 1.17 -6.60 -10.26
CA SER A 134 1.22 -7.04 -11.65
C SER A 134 2.44 -7.94 -11.91
N ILE A 135 3.40 -7.97 -10.99
CA ILE A 135 4.63 -8.75 -11.11
C ILE A 135 4.70 -9.81 -10.02
N VAL A 136 4.41 -9.43 -8.79
CA VAL A 136 4.48 -10.30 -7.61
C VAL A 136 3.05 -10.69 -7.23
N ARG A 137 2.79 -11.98 -7.18
CA ARG A 137 1.46 -12.49 -6.87
C ARG A 137 1.17 -12.34 -5.39
N ILE A 138 0.02 -11.76 -5.07
CA ILE A 138 -0.41 -11.62 -3.68
C ILE A 138 -1.51 -12.65 -3.43
N VAL A 139 -1.32 -13.50 -2.43
CA VAL A 139 -2.23 -14.60 -2.11
C VAL A 139 -2.70 -14.48 -0.68
N GLU A 140 -4.01 -14.53 -0.47
CA GLU A 140 -4.59 -14.48 0.87
C GLU A 140 -5.04 -15.87 1.29
N PHE A 141 -4.79 -16.20 2.55
CA PHE A 141 -5.16 -17.49 3.12
C PHE A 141 -6.23 -17.26 4.18
N SER A 142 -7.45 -17.65 3.86
CA SER A 142 -8.57 -17.46 4.75
C SER A 142 -8.83 -18.72 5.56
N ASP A 143 -9.13 -18.53 6.85
CA ASP A 143 -9.45 -19.64 7.73
C ASP A 143 -10.90 -20.12 7.58
N THR A 144 -11.70 -19.40 6.84
CA THR A 144 -13.13 -19.70 6.77
C THR A 144 -13.43 -21.02 6.10
N VAL A 145 -12.51 -21.51 5.26
CA VAL A 145 -12.71 -22.74 4.53
C VAL A 145 -12.80 -23.94 5.45
N SER A 146 -12.14 -23.87 6.59
CA SER A 146 -12.10 -24.98 7.51
C SER A 146 -13.46 -25.35 8.07
N ASP A 147 -14.43 -24.46 7.95
CA ASP A 147 -15.75 -24.70 8.49
C ASP A 147 -16.62 -25.55 7.60
N SER A 148 -16.19 -25.84 6.43
CA SER A 148 -16.97 -26.56 5.44
C SER A 148 -17.10 -28.04 5.68
#